data_0b0fbcd0f140b8e8b0e32916f3e5cf54
#
_entry.id   0b0fbcd0f140b8e8b0e32916f3e5cf54
#
_cell.length_a   1.000
_cell.length_b   1.000
_cell.length_c   1.000
_cell.angle_alpha   90.00
_cell.angle_beta   90.00
_cell.angle_gamma   90.00
#
_symmetry.space_group_name_H-M   'P 1'
#
loop_
_entity.id
_entity.type
_entity.pdbx_description
1 polymer ?
#
loop_
_entity_poly.entity_id
_entity_poly.type
_entity_poly.pdbx_seq_one_letter_code
_entity_poly.pdbx_strand_id
1 'polypeptide(L)'
;MTQVAQGRSKGKSLLCHQCNALFVSIIFLILLAVLFGVRYRNSSIEGIWRTTSIDQKLGDDFAKRLTGLHQSPLIDDSLLTSSQMILTVKNNNVDLSFSVQVERDIFVKRLAAYHQNELLKTLKENHLVVGDLSSKERQIIENSMPASHELEMILDQAFEKLASQIGGKYNQKTGHLSAVVLKGKVNRILHTIDIKEEVAAGHTSFSKGLLTPNGYFDYTRFGKKLELLGDEKIIFKKALKKSPSSV
;
A
#
# COMPACT_ATOMS: atom_id res chain seq x y z
N MET A 1 42.31 46.59 -72.77
CA MET A 1 43.12 45.79 -71.78
C MET A 1 42.73 46.22 -70.39
N THR A 2 42.14 45.38 -69.63
CA THR A 2 42.43 45.13 -68.25
C THR A 2 41.20 44.39 -67.62
N GLN A 3 41.29 43.08 -67.54
CA GLN A 3 40.43 42.28 -66.69
C GLN A 3 41.01 42.31 -65.28
N VAL A 4 40.27 42.74 -64.29
CA VAL A 4 40.62 42.57 -62.86
C VAL A 4 39.50 41.89 -62.14
N ALA A 5 39.78 40.66 -61.77
CA ALA A 5 39.37 39.83 -60.64
C ALA A 5 38.11 40.24 -59.85
N GLN A 6 37.01 39.53 -60.15
CA GLN A 6 35.94 39.25 -59.18
C GLN A 6 36.08 37.84 -58.67
N GLY A 7 36.71 37.66 -57.52
CA GLY A 7 36.87 36.35 -56.97
C GLY A 7 37.35 36.36 -55.50
N ARG A 8 36.53 36.90 -54.53
CA ARG A 8 36.77 36.66 -53.10
C ARG A 8 35.63 37.19 -52.20
N SER A 9 34.46 36.61 -52.27
CA SER A 9 33.38 36.98 -51.31
C SER A 9 32.49 35.84 -50.92
N LYS A 10 32.55 34.69 -51.57
CA LYS A 10 31.61 33.56 -51.23
C LYS A 10 32.06 32.70 -50.04
N GLY A 11 33.34 32.70 -49.64
CA GLY A 11 33.84 31.86 -48.52
C GLY A 11 33.51 32.36 -47.13
N LYS A 12 33.37 33.71 -46.94
CA LYS A 12 33.14 34.28 -45.59
C LYS A 12 31.69 34.16 -45.12
N SER A 13 30.71 34.12 -46.01
CA SER A 13 29.29 33.98 -45.63
C SER A 13 28.92 32.54 -45.22
N LEU A 14 29.52 31.53 -45.84
CA LEU A 14 29.30 30.14 -45.50
C LEU A 14 29.86 29.76 -44.11
N LEU A 15 31.05 30.26 -43.76
CA LEU A 15 31.63 30.05 -42.44
C LEU A 15 30.81 30.71 -41.33
N CYS A 16 30.26 31.91 -41.59
CA CYS A 16 29.43 32.62 -40.62
C CYS A 16 28.08 31.90 -40.39
N HIS A 17 27.47 31.33 -41.41
CA HIS A 17 26.24 30.52 -41.28
C HIS A 17 26.46 29.22 -40.52
N GLN A 18 27.57 28.52 -40.77
CA GLN A 18 27.93 27.30 -40.04
C GLN A 18 28.21 27.58 -38.57
N CYS A 19 28.92 28.66 -38.24
CA CYS A 19 29.17 29.05 -36.85
C CYS A 19 27.86 29.44 -36.12
N ASN A 20 26.94 30.14 -36.78
CA ASN A 20 25.64 30.47 -36.19
C ASN A 20 24.78 29.21 -35.97
N ALA A 21 24.75 28.28 -36.92
CA ALA A 21 24.01 27.02 -36.76
C ALA A 21 24.56 26.19 -35.61
N LEU A 22 25.89 26.11 -35.47
CA LEU A 22 26.55 25.41 -34.35
C LEU A 22 26.21 26.08 -33.00
N PHE A 23 26.24 27.39 -32.94
CA PHE A 23 25.94 28.15 -31.73
C PHE A 23 24.48 27.99 -31.32
N VAL A 24 23.54 28.03 -32.24
CA VAL A 24 22.12 27.79 -32.00
C VAL A 24 21.89 26.33 -31.51
N SER A 25 22.58 25.38 -32.11
CA SER A 25 22.48 23.95 -31.68
C SER A 25 23.00 23.74 -30.26
N ILE A 26 24.11 24.40 -29.87
CA ILE A 26 24.65 24.34 -28.51
C ILE A 26 23.67 24.96 -27.51
N ILE A 27 23.10 26.14 -27.81
CA ILE A 27 22.11 26.77 -26.96
C ILE A 27 20.88 25.84 -26.79
N PHE A 28 20.41 25.23 -27.86
CA PHE A 28 19.28 24.33 -27.82
C PHE A 28 19.56 23.10 -26.95
N LEU A 29 20.78 22.50 -27.07
CA LEU A 29 21.20 21.39 -26.22
C LEU A 29 21.27 21.79 -24.74
N ILE A 30 21.80 23.00 -24.44
CA ILE A 30 21.84 23.51 -23.06
C ILE A 30 20.42 23.69 -22.52
N LEU A 31 19.50 24.28 -23.30
CA LEU A 31 18.11 24.43 -22.91
C LEU A 31 17.42 23.09 -22.67
N LEU A 32 17.64 22.11 -23.53
CA LEU A 32 17.14 20.74 -23.32
C LEU A 32 17.72 20.13 -22.04
N ALA A 33 19.02 20.25 -21.80
CA ALA A 33 19.66 19.73 -20.59
C ALA A 33 19.10 20.38 -19.32
N VAL A 34 18.87 21.70 -19.35
CA VAL A 34 18.22 22.42 -18.24
C VAL A 34 16.78 21.96 -18.02
N LEU A 35 15.99 21.85 -19.08
CA LEU A 35 14.61 21.33 -19.00
C LEU A 35 14.56 19.92 -18.46
N PHE A 36 15.44 19.03 -18.94
CA PHE A 36 15.55 17.68 -18.41
C PHE A 36 15.98 17.68 -16.95
N GLY A 37 16.96 18.50 -16.57
CA GLY A 37 17.43 18.63 -15.20
C GLY A 37 16.33 19.10 -14.24
N VAL A 38 15.57 20.12 -14.62
CA VAL A 38 14.42 20.62 -13.85
C VAL A 38 13.33 19.56 -13.74
N ARG A 39 12.99 18.90 -14.85
CA ARG A 39 11.99 17.83 -14.86
C ARG A 39 12.42 16.65 -13.99
N TYR A 40 13.67 16.22 -14.09
CA TYR A 40 14.25 15.15 -13.27
C TYR A 40 14.22 15.49 -11.77
N ARG A 41 14.55 16.73 -11.40
CA ARG A 41 14.52 17.18 -10.01
C ARG A 41 13.09 17.23 -9.47
N ASN A 42 12.14 17.69 -10.26
CA ASN A 42 10.74 17.80 -9.86
C ASN A 42 10.01 16.44 -9.84
N SER A 43 10.53 15.45 -10.53
CA SER A 43 9.97 14.08 -10.55
C SER A 43 10.29 13.24 -9.30
N SER A 44 11.10 13.78 -8.38
CA SER A 44 11.44 13.05 -7.16
C SER A 44 10.22 12.87 -6.26
N ILE A 45 9.92 11.62 -5.94
CA ILE A 45 8.83 11.24 -5.02
C ILE A 45 9.35 10.69 -3.69
N GLU A 46 10.59 11.04 -3.32
CA GLU A 46 11.20 10.61 -2.05
C GLU A 46 10.35 10.96 -0.82
N GLY A 47 10.26 10.02 0.10
CA GLY A 47 9.57 10.17 1.38
C GLY A 47 8.45 9.16 1.59
N ILE A 48 7.59 9.46 2.54
CA ILE A 48 6.45 8.64 2.91
C ILE A 48 5.17 9.30 2.41
N TRP A 49 4.36 8.53 1.74
CA TRP A 49 3.09 8.93 1.17
C TRP A 49 2.00 8.03 1.68
N ARG A 50 0.85 8.59 2.05
CA ARG A 50 -0.27 7.83 2.61
C ARG A 50 -1.53 8.13 1.81
N THR A 51 -2.35 7.12 1.56
CA THR A 51 -3.69 7.34 1.03
C THR A 51 -4.53 8.08 2.05
N THR A 52 -5.40 8.96 1.59
CA THR A 52 -6.40 9.61 2.46
C THR A 52 -7.63 8.74 2.67
N SER A 53 -7.94 7.96 1.67
CA SER A 53 -8.91 6.87 1.67
C SER A 53 -8.45 5.90 0.60
N ILE A 54 -8.58 4.62 0.82
CA ILE A 54 -8.53 3.63 -0.24
C ILE A 54 -9.91 3.64 -0.87
N ASP A 55 -9.99 3.48 -2.19
CA ASP A 55 -11.26 3.18 -2.85
C ASP A 55 -11.90 2.01 -2.09
N GLN A 56 -13.19 2.15 -1.76
CA GLN A 56 -13.89 1.17 -0.94
C GLN A 56 -13.74 -0.23 -1.53
N LYS A 57 -13.90 -0.36 -2.85
CA LYS A 57 -13.75 -1.63 -3.57
C LYS A 57 -12.35 -2.22 -3.39
N LEU A 58 -11.31 -1.42 -3.53
CA LEU A 58 -9.93 -1.88 -3.36
C LEU A 58 -9.67 -2.29 -1.90
N GLY A 59 -10.20 -1.54 -0.94
CA GLY A 59 -10.15 -1.87 0.48
C GLY A 59 -10.84 -3.19 0.80
N ASP A 60 -12.05 -3.38 0.28
CA ASP A 60 -12.85 -4.60 0.45
C ASP A 60 -12.17 -5.81 -0.20
N ASP A 61 -11.58 -5.66 -1.39
CA ASP A 61 -10.84 -6.73 -2.05
C ASP A 61 -9.59 -7.15 -1.26
N PHE A 62 -8.89 -6.19 -0.66
CA PHE A 62 -7.79 -6.49 0.25
C PHE A 62 -8.26 -7.19 1.53
N ALA A 63 -9.33 -6.69 2.14
CA ALA A 63 -9.91 -7.29 3.33
C ALA A 63 -10.37 -8.72 3.08
N LYS A 64 -11.09 -8.99 1.98
CA LYS A 64 -11.52 -10.33 1.57
C LYS A 64 -10.36 -11.29 1.35
N ARG A 65 -9.27 -10.83 0.74
CA ARG A 65 -8.07 -11.66 0.54
C ARG A 65 -7.37 -11.97 1.87
N LEU A 66 -7.27 -10.99 2.77
CA LEU A 66 -6.73 -11.20 4.11
C LEU A 66 -7.57 -12.21 4.89
N THR A 67 -8.87 -12.04 4.92
CA THR A 67 -9.79 -12.92 5.67
C THR A 67 -9.94 -14.29 5.01
N GLY A 68 -9.87 -14.36 3.67
CA GLY A 68 -9.87 -15.62 2.93
C GLY A 68 -8.66 -16.52 3.20
N LEU A 69 -7.57 -15.99 3.74
CA LEU A 69 -6.43 -16.77 4.24
C LEU A 69 -6.75 -17.46 5.57
N HIS A 70 -7.74 -16.97 6.28
CA HIS A 70 -8.18 -17.51 7.56
C HIS A 70 -9.53 -18.23 7.37
N GLN A 71 -9.57 -19.53 7.47
CA GLN A 71 -10.79 -20.33 7.25
C GLN A 71 -11.82 -20.22 8.40
N SER A 72 -11.75 -19.20 9.23
CA SER A 72 -12.67 -18.99 10.34
C SER A 72 -13.86 -18.14 9.94
N PRO A 73 -15.10 -18.59 10.14
CA PRO A 73 -16.31 -17.80 9.87
C PRO A 73 -16.44 -16.56 10.77
N LEU A 74 -15.61 -16.45 11.81
CA LEU A 74 -15.62 -15.33 12.76
C LEU A 74 -14.73 -14.17 12.29
N ILE A 75 -13.86 -14.39 11.32
CA ILE A 75 -12.97 -13.39 10.77
C ILE A 75 -13.44 -13.04 9.37
N ASP A 76 -14.16 -11.96 9.26
CA ASP A 76 -14.62 -11.39 8.00
C ASP A 76 -14.10 -9.96 7.78
N ASP A 77 -14.41 -9.38 6.65
CA ASP A 77 -13.99 -8.04 6.25
C ASP A 77 -14.48 -6.93 7.18
N SER A 78 -15.60 -7.14 7.90
CA SER A 78 -16.16 -6.16 8.83
C SER A 78 -15.31 -5.96 10.10
N LEU A 79 -14.35 -6.87 10.38
CA LEU A 79 -13.38 -6.69 11.46
C LEU A 79 -12.22 -5.78 11.07
N LEU A 80 -12.10 -5.43 9.79
CA LEU A 80 -10.99 -4.67 9.26
C LEU A 80 -11.48 -3.26 8.90
N THR A 81 -11.00 -2.28 9.62
CA THR A 81 -11.33 -0.87 9.40
C THR A 81 -10.10 -0.04 9.08
N SER A 82 -10.31 1.22 8.74
CA SER A 82 -9.24 2.19 8.51
C SER A 82 -8.14 1.68 7.57
N SER A 83 -8.54 1.03 6.47
CA SER A 83 -7.63 0.55 5.44
C SER A 83 -6.83 1.70 4.85
N GLN A 84 -5.51 1.57 4.81
CA GLN A 84 -4.61 2.59 4.29
C GLN A 84 -3.47 1.96 3.48
N MET A 85 -3.11 2.58 2.38
CA MET A 85 -1.86 2.28 1.68
C MET A 85 -0.78 3.30 2.05
N ILE A 86 0.44 2.80 2.24
CA ILE A 86 1.61 3.60 2.56
C ILE A 86 2.67 3.29 1.53
N LEU A 87 3.03 4.30 0.74
CA LEU A 87 4.14 4.23 -0.21
C LEU A 87 5.36 4.87 0.44
N THR A 88 6.40 4.09 0.65
CA THR A 88 7.69 4.56 1.16
C THR A 88 8.70 4.55 0.02
N VAL A 89 9.30 5.71 -0.26
CA VAL A 89 10.32 5.85 -1.30
C VAL A 89 11.62 6.33 -0.66
N LYS A 90 12.67 5.53 -0.80
CA LYS A 90 14.00 5.84 -0.28
C LYS A 90 15.07 5.44 -1.30
N ASN A 91 15.87 6.39 -1.74
CA ASN A 91 16.93 6.15 -2.75
C ASN A 91 16.38 5.48 -4.03
N ASN A 92 15.23 5.97 -4.50
CA ASN A 92 14.45 5.41 -5.60
C ASN A 92 13.89 3.99 -5.38
N ASN A 93 14.18 3.31 -4.28
CA ASN A 93 13.50 2.07 -3.94
C ASN A 93 12.13 2.39 -3.36
N VAL A 94 11.17 1.55 -3.68
CA VAL A 94 9.75 1.71 -3.33
C VAL A 94 9.28 0.49 -2.57
N ASP A 95 8.68 0.74 -1.41
CA ASP A 95 7.87 -0.23 -0.68
C ASP A 95 6.44 0.29 -0.62
N LEU A 96 5.50 -0.44 -1.19
CA LEU A 96 4.07 -0.21 -1.03
C LEU A 96 3.54 -1.17 0.03
N SER A 97 3.06 -0.61 1.12
CA SER A 97 2.49 -1.36 2.23
C SER A 97 0.99 -1.12 2.32
N PHE A 98 0.29 -2.16 2.72
CA PHE A 98 -1.10 -2.08 3.15
C PHE A 98 -1.15 -2.11 4.67
N SER A 99 -2.04 -1.33 5.27
CA SER A 99 -2.25 -1.27 6.71
C SER A 99 -3.74 -1.21 7.01
N VAL A 100 -4.19 -2.01 7.97
CA VAL A 100 -5.57 -2.04 8.45
C VAL A 100 -5.61 -2.03 9.96
N GLN A 101 -6.71 -1.52 10.50
CA GLN A 101 -7.05 -1.62 11.90
C GLN A 101 -7.97 -2.81 12.11
N VAL A 102 -7.65 -3.67 13.06
CA VAL A 102 -8.50 -4.80 13.50
C VAL A 102 -9.40 -4.33 14.63
N GLU A 103 -10.69 -4.50 14.49
CA GLU A 103 -11.71 -4.16 15.49
C GLU A 103 -11.82 -5.27 16.53
N ARG A 104 -10.97 -5.22 17.55
CA ARG A 104 -10.84 -6.26 18.58
C ARG A 104 -12.14 -6.49 19.35
N ASP A 105 -12.81 -5.41 19.76
CA ASP A 105 -14.05 -5.48 20.54
C ASP A 105 -15.19 -6.18 19.78
N ILE A 106 -15.26 -5.96 18.47
CA ILE A 106 -16.24 -6.62 17.60
C ILE A 106 -15.96 -8.12 17.56
N PHE A 107 -14.70 -8.51 17.39
CA PHE A 107 -14.31 -9.91 17.36
C PHE A 107 -14.63 -10.62 18.69
N VAL A 108 -14.22 -10.01 19.82
CA VAL A 108 -14.45 -10.59 21.16
C VAL A 108 -15.95 -10.83 21.38
N LYS A 109 -16.80 -9.84 21.04
CA LYS A 109 -18.27 -9.99 21.14
C LYS A 109 -18.81 -11.13 20.26
N ARG A 110 -18.31 -11.26 19.01
CA ARG A 110 -18.72 -12.32 18.11
C ARG A 110 -18.29 -13.69 18.59
N LEU A 111 -17.06 -13.81 19.07
CA LEU A 111 -16.52 -15.06 19.58
C LEU A 111 -17.27 -15.49 20.83
N ALA A 112 -17.58 -14.56 21.73
CA ALA A 112 -18.42 -14.84 22.90
C ALA A 112 -19.81 -15.33 22.49
N ALA A 113 -20.46 -14.65 21.54
CA ALA A 113 -21.78 -15.06 21.04
C ALA A 113 -21.72 -16.44 20.33
N TYR A 114 -20.65 -16.72 19.61
CA TYR A 114 -20.45 -18.02 18.97
C TYR A 114 -20.34 -19.13 20.02
N HIS A 115 -19.52 -18.97 21.05
CA HIS A 115 -19.40 -19.93 22.14
C HIS A 115 -20.74 -20.13 22.87
N GLN A 116 -21.47 -19.06 23.14
CA GLN A 116 -22.80 -19.16 23.74
C GLN A 116 -23.78 -19.95 22.88
N ASN A 117 -23.80 -19.70 21.57
CA ASN A 117 -24.66 -20.43 20.65
C ASN A 117 -24.30 -21.92 20.54
N GLU A 118 -23.01 -22.26 20.49
CA GLU A 118 -22.56 -23.65 20.48
C GLU A 118 -22.93 -24.36 21.77
N LEU A 119 -22.82 -23.68 22.91
CA LEU A 119 -23.25 -24.22 24.20
C LEU A 119 -24.76 -24.51 24.19
N LEU A 120 -25.59 -23.55 23.78
CA LEU A 120 -27.05 -23.71 23.70
C LEU A 120 -27.43 -24.85 22.76
N LYS A 121 -26.72 -25.00 21.64
CA LYS A 121 -26.92 -26.12 20.71
C LYS A 121 -26.59 -27.47 21.37
N THR A 122 -25.46 -27.57 22.07
CA THR A 122 -25.05 -28.77 22.79
C THR A 122 -26.07 -29.14 23.88
N LEU A 123 -26.57 -28.18 24.64
CA LEU A 123 -27.62 -28.41 25.62
C LEU A 123 -28.89 -28.94 24.97
N LYS A 124 -29.32 -28.38 23.86
CA LYS A 124 -30.50 -28.80 23.11
C LYS A 124 -30.33 -30.22 22.54
N GLU A 125 -29.17 -30.56 22.00
CA GLU A 125 -28.85 -31.88 21.48
C GLU A 125 -28.89 -32.93 22.59
N ASN A 126 -28.58 -32.57 23.83
CA ASN A 126 -28.68 -33.40 25.00
C ASN A 126 -30.06 -33.33 25.71
N HIS A 127 -31.07 -32.76 25.05
CA HIS A 127 -32.42 -32.57 25.59
C HIS A 127 -32.49 -31.78 26.91
N LEU A 128 -31.48 -30.95 27.17
CA LEU A 128 -31.42 -30.08 28.35
C LEU A 128 -31.98 -28.68 28.01
N VAL A 129 -32.86 -28.19 28.85
CA VAL A 129 -33.39 -26.84 28.74
C VAL A 129 -32.69 -25.96 29.78
N VAL A 130 -32.22 -24.78 29.37
CA VAL A 130 -31.49 -23.85 30.28
C VAL A 130 -32.31 -23.52 31.53
N GLY A 131 -33.66 -23.49 31.42
CA GLY A 131 -34.57 -23.28 32.54
C GLY A 131 -34.53 -24.40 33.59
N ASP A 132 -34.27 -25.62 33.20
CA ASP A 132 -34.30 -26.82 34.06
C ASP A 132 -32.94 -27.07 34.74
N LEU A 133 -31.90 -26.34 34.37
CA LEU A 133 -30.58 -26.47 34.96
C LEU A 133 -30.55 -26.00 36.43
N SER A 134 -29.94 -26.77 37.28
CA SER A 134 -29.64 -26.41 38.66
C SER A 134 -28.69 -25.21 38.74
N SER A 135 -28.67 -24.51 39.87
CA SER A 135 -27.76 -23.38 40.08
C SER A 135 -26.29 -23.78 39.94
N LYS A 136 -25.92 -25.01 40.30
CA LYS A 136 -24.54 -25.54 40.12
C LYS A 136 -24.20 -25.76 38.65
N GLU A 137 -25.11 -26.29 37.86
CA GLU A 137 -24.90 -26.52 36.43
C GLU A 137 -24.80 -25.21 35.68
N ARG A 138 -25.64 -24.20 36.01
CA ARG A 138 -25.52 -22.87 35.44
C ARG A 138 -24.15 -22.24 35.76
N GLN A 139 -23.70 -22.34 37.00
CA GLN A 139 -22.37 -21.82 37.41
C GLN A 139 -21.21 -22.53 36.68
N ILE A 140 -21.33 -23.86 36.47
CA ILE A 140 -20.31 -24.60 35.69
C ILE A 140 -20.30 -24.10 34.25
N ILE A 141 -21.44 -23.88 33.65
CA ILE A 141 -21.59 -23.32 32.30
C ILE A 141 -21.00 -21.91 32.20
N GLU A 142 -21.36 -21.02 33.12
CA GLU A 142 -20.82 -19.67 33.19
C GLU A 142 -19.30 -19.67 33.35
N ASN A 143 -18.76 -20.52 34.21
CA ASN A 143 -17.31 -20.67 34.42
C ASN A 143 -16.59 -21.33 33.25
N SER A 144 -17.30 -22.04 32.36
CA SER A 144 -16.73 -22.65 31.16
C SER A 144 -16.62 -21.68 29.99
N MET A 145 -17.26 -20.51 30.08
CA MET A 145 -17.13 -19.47 29.08
C MET A 145 -15.75 -18.80 29.19
N PRO A 146 -15.02 -18.73 28.09
CA PRO A 146 -13.69 -18.10 28.12
C PRO A 146 -13.81 -16.62 28.53
N ALA A 147 -12.91 -16.18 29.39
CA ALA A 147 -12.85 -14.78 29.80
C ALA A 147 -12.47 -13.87 28.61
N SER A 148 -12.88 -12.61 28.65
CA SER A 148 -12.63 -11.66 27.55
C SER A 148 -11.14 -11.59 27.17
N HIS A 149 -10.22 -11.65 28.13
CA HIS A 149 -8.79 -11.62 27.85
C HIS A 149 -8.29 -12.88 27.13
N GLU A 150 -8.90 -14.05 27.36
CA GLU A 150 -8.58 -15.30 26.65
C GLU A 150 -9.04 -15.21 25.20
N LEU A 151 -10.23 -14.61 24.96
CA LEU A 151 -10.74 -14.34 23.62
C LEU A 151 -9.85 -13.33 22.86
N GLU A 152 -9.33 -12.32 23.55
CA GLU A 152 -8.36 -11.39 22.97
C GLU A 152 -7.04 -12.07 22.61
N MET A 153 -6.54 -12.99 23.46
CA MET A 153 -5.34 -13.75 23.14
C MET A 153 -5.53 -14.65 21.91
N ILE A 154 -6.70 -15.27 21.76
CA ILE A 154 -7.03 -16.08 20.57
C ILE A 154 -7.00 -15.20 19.32
N LEU A 155 -7.58 -14.00 19.40
CA LEU A 155 -7.55 -13.03 18.29
C LEU A 155 -6.11 -12.65 17.94
N ASP A 156 -5.32 -12.25 18.94
CA ASP A 156 -3.96 -11.79 18.72
C ASP A 156 -3.10 -12.89 18.07
N GLN A 157 -3.22 -14.14 18.53
CA GLN A 157 -2.54 -15.29 17.93
C GLN A 157 -2.98 -15.53 16.47
N ALA A 158 -4.28 -15.37 16.18
CA ALA A 158 -4.80 -15.53 14.84
C ALA A 158 -4.23 -14.47 13.89
N PHE A 159 -4.21 -13.20 14.32
CA PHE A 159 -3.67 -12.11 13.50
C PHE A 159 -2.14 -12.10 13.43
N GLU A 160 -1.42 -12.56 14.45
CA GLU A 160 0.03 -12.81 14.35
C GLU A 160 0.37 -13.87 13.33
N LYS A 161 -0.39 -14.99 13.36
CA LYS A 161 -0.24 -16.06 12.37
C LYS A 161 -0.54 -15.54 10.96
N LEU A 162 -1.61 -14.78 10.80
CA LEU A 162 -1.97 -14.16 9.53
C LEU A 162 -0.86 -13.19 9.07
N ALA A 163 -0.38 -12.33 9.95
CA ALA A 163 0.73 -11.41 9.67
C ALA A 163 1.97 -12.17 9.18
N SER A 164 2.33 -13.24 9.86
CA SER A 164 3.46 -14.11 9.46
C SER A 164 3.27 -14.70 8.05
N GLN A 165 2.05 -15.15 7.73
CA GLN A 165 1.73 -15.72 6.42
C GLN A 165 1.87 -14.73 5.27
N ILE A 166 1.54 -13.45 5.51
CA ILE A 166 1.62 -12.38 4.51
C ILE A 166 2.95 -11.60 4.57
N GLY A 167 3.95 -12.09 5.34
CA GLY A 167 5.21 -11.37 5.52
C GLY A 167 5.04 -9.99 6.17
N GLY A 168 3.98 -9.82 6.96
CA GLY A 168 3.60 -8.57 7.61
C GLY A 168 3.93 -8.54 9.09
N LYS A 169 3.32 -7.56 9.78
CA LYS A 169 3.44 -7.35 11.23
C LYS A 169 2.08 -7.01 11.81
N TYR A 170 1.75 -7.62 12.92
CA TYR A 170 0.60 -7.29 13.74
C TYR A 170 1.08 -6.66 15.05
N ASN A 171 0.44 -5.58 15.47
CA ASN A 171 0.70 -4.92 16.74
C ASN A 171 -0.49 -5.15 17.66
N GLN A 172 -0.34 -6.04 18.63
CA GLN A 172 -1.37 -6.42 19.59
C GLN A 172 -1.93 -5.21 20.37
N LYS A 173 -1.05 -4.24 20.74
CA LYS A 173 -1.48 -3.08 21.54
C LYS A 173 -2.41 -2.14 20.78
N THR A 174 -2.22 -2.04 19.47
CA THR A 174 -2.96 -1.09 18.64
C THR A 174 -3.94 -1.76 17.71
N GLY A 175 -3.93 -3.10 17.60
CA GLY A 175 -4.72 -3.83 16.62
C GLY A 175 -4.32 -3.57 15.16
N HIS A 176 -3.14 -2.98 14.93
CA HIS A 176 -2.68 -2.66 13.57
C HIS A 176 -2.02 -3.85 12.90
N LEU A 177 -2.56 -4.27 11.76
CA LEU A 177 -1.96 -5.21 10.84
C LEU A 177 -1.38 -4.46 9.65
N SER A 178 -0.12 -4.71 9.30
CA SER A 178 0.52 -4.10 8.14
C SER A 178 1.40 -5.09 7.40
N ALA A 179 1.43 -5.00 6.07
CA ALA A 179 2.28 -5.83 5.23
C ALA A 179 2.80 -5.02 4.03
N VAL A 180 4.02 -5.33 3.59
CA VAL A 180 4.54 -4.85 2.31
C VAL A 180 3.93 -5.74 1.23
N VAL A 181 3.18 -5.14 0.31
CA VAL A 181 2.50 -5.87 -0.76
C VAL A 181 3.27 -5.82 -2.07
N LEU A 182 4.16 -4.85 -2.22
CA LEU A 182 4.91 -4.64 -3.43
C LEU A 182 6.21 -3.90 -3.15
N LYS A 183 7.29 -4.32 -3.83
CA LYS A 183 8.56 -3.59 -3.91
C LYS A 183 8.87 -3.21 -5.33
N GLY A 184 9.46 -2.05 -5.52
CA GLY A 184 9.74 -1.52 -6.84
C GLY A 184 10.87 -0.50 -6.87
N LYS A 185 11.01 0.13 -8.01
CA LYS A 185 12.01 1.17 -8.25
C LYS A 185 11.43 2.33 -9.03
N VAL A 186 11.71 3.54 -8.60
CA VAL A 186 11.29 4.75 -9.30
C VAL A 186 12.15 4.96 -10.55
N ASN A 187 11.51 5.07 -11.69
CA ASN A 187 12.10 5.59 -12.91
C ASN A 187 11.68 7.06 -13.09
N ARG A 188 12.58 7.98 -12.74
CA ARG A 188 12.28 9.41 -12.77
C ARG A 188 12.17 9.99 -14.19
N ILE A 189 12.76 9.33 -15.19
CA ILE A 189 12.73 9.78 -16.58
C ILE A 189 11.37 9.45 -17.19
N LEU A 190 10.92 8.22 -17.02
CA LEU A 190 9.64 7.74 -17.54
C LEU A 190 8.45 8.11 -16.64
N HIS A 191 8.70 8.55 -15.39
CA HIS A 191 7.68 8.77 -14.38
C HIS A 191 6.91 7.49 -14.04
N THR A 192 7.65 6.37 -13.94
CA THR A 192 7.09 5.08 -13.57
C THR A 192 7.67 4.57 -12.24
N ILE A 193 6.93 3.68 -11.62
CA ILE A 193 7.41 2.81 -10.54
C ILE A 193 7.41 1.40 -11.11
N ASP A 194 8.59 0.90 -11.44
CA ASP A 194 8.78 -0.44 -11.98
C ASP A 194 8.71 -1.46 -10.84
N ILE A 195 7.78 -2.41 -10.92
CA ILE A 195 7.59 -3.46 -9.93
C ILE A 195 8.72 -4.47 -10.07
N LYS A 196 9.43 -4.74 -8.98
CA LYS A 196 10.53 -5.71 -8.93
C LYS A 196 10.13 -7.00 -8.25
N GLU A 197 9.30 -6.88 -7.23
CA GLU A 197 8.88 -7.99 -6.40
C GLU A 197 7.46 -7.73 -5.91
N GLU A 198 6.58 -8.67 -6.17
CA GLU A 198 5.29 -8.78 -5.50
C GLU A 198 5.48 -9.70 -4.29
N VAL A 199 5.17 -9.17 -3.11
CA VAL A 199 5.28 -9.96 -1.90
C VAL A 199 4.11 -10.95 -1.86
N ALA A 200 4.44 -12.22 -1.97
CA ALA A 200 3.44 -13.29 -1.93
C ALA A 200 3.00 -13.56 -0.49
N ALA A 201 1.71 -13.67 -0.29
CA ALA A 201 1.15 -14.24 0.92
C ALA A 201 0.91 -15.74 0.69
N GLY A 202 1.79 -16.59 1.20
CA GLY A 202 1.72 -18.03 0.98
C GLY A 202 1.88 -18.38 -0.51
N HIS A 203 0.94 -19.17 -1.06
CA HIS A 203 0.94 -19.59 -2.47
C HIS A 203 0.21 -18.61 -3.42
N THR A 204 -0.36 -17.53 -2.90
CA THR A 204 -1.10 -16.55 -3.68
C THR A 204 -0.40 -15.20 -3.60
N SER A 205 -0.07 -14.62 -4.77
CA SER A 205 0.40 -13.25 -4.83
C SER A 205 -0.72 -12.31 -4.38
N PHE A 206 -0.50 -11.62 -3.26
CA PHE A 206 -1.48 -10.73 -2.65
C PHE A 206 -1.81 -9.53 -3.55
N SER A 207 -0.86 -9.14 -4.37
CA SER A 207 -0.94 -8.00 -5.27
C SER A 207 -1.33 -8.39 -6.71
N LYS A 208 -1.31 -9.69 -7.04
CA LYS A 208 -1.55 -10.14 -8.42
C LYS A 208 -2.95 -9.74 -8.90
N GLY A 209 -2.98 -8.92 -9.94
CA GLY A 209 -4.21 -8.45 -10.56
C GLY A 209 -4.96 -7.34 -9.79
N LEU A 210 -4.43 -6.87 -8.63
CA LEU A 210 -5.05 -5.78 -7.88
C LEU A 210 -4.53 -4.40 -8.30
N LEU A 211 -3.24 -4.32 -8.63
CA LEU A 211 -2.57 -3.04 -8.73
C LEU A 211 -2.14 -2.68 -10.15
N THR A 212 -1.64 -3.63 -10.93
CA THR A 212 -1.28 -3.40 -12.34
C THR A 212 -0.94 -4.69 -13.06
N PRO A 213 -1.48 -4.94 -14.27
CA PRO A 213 -1.09 -6.07 -15.11
C PRO A 213 0.24 -5.84 -15.83
N ASN A 214 0.69 -4.58 -15.94
CA ASN A 214 1.80 -4.19 -16.80
C ASN A 214 3.18 -4.21 -16.13
N GLY A 215 3.25 -4.56 -14.83
CA GLY A 215 4.51 -4.60 -14.09
C GLY A 215 5.08 -3.21 -13.71
N TYR A 216 4.33 -2.14 -13.93
CA TYR A 216 4.68 -0.79 -13.49
C TYR A 216 3.45 0.07 -13.22
N PHE A 217 3.64 1.14 -12.44
CA PHE A 217 2.68 2.23 -12.27
C PHE A 217 3.22 3.49 -12.93
N ASP A 218 2.38 4.19 -13.65
CA ASP A 218 2.66 5.59 -13.95
C ASP A 218 2.42 6.44 -12.70
N TYR A 219 3.23 7.46 -12.49
CA TYR A 219 3.00 8.39 -11.39
C TYR A 219 3.02 9.84 -11.84
N THR A 220 2.18 10.64 -11.20
CA THR A 220 2.17 12.09 -11.34
C THR A 220 2.21 12.74 -9.96
N ARG A 221 3.13 13.70 -9.78
CA ARG A 221 3.27 14.43 -8.53
C ARG A 221 2.86 15.89 -8.69
N PHE A 222 1.97 16.34 -7.83
CA PHE A 222 1.54 17.74 -7.70
C PHE A 222 1.79 18.21 -6.26
N GLY A 223 2.95 18.83 -6.01
CA GLY A 223 3.32 19.29 -4.68
C GLY A 223 3.34 18.18 -3.62
N LYS A 224 2.36 18.20 -2.72
CA LYS A 224 2.18 17.18 -1.65
C LYS A 224 1.23 16.03 -2.03
N LYS A 225 0.71 16.02 -3.25
CA LYS A 225 -0.16 14.98 -3.80
C LYS A 225 0.63 14.12 -4.78
N LEU A 226 0.47 12.82 -4.70
CA LEU A 226 1.02 11.83 -5.63
C LEU A 226 -0.14 10.97 -6.11
N GLU A 227 -0.24 10.78 -7.41
CA GLU A 227 -1.19 9.90 -8.06
C GLU A 227 -0.43 8.74 -8.67
N LEU A 228 -0.83 7.52 -8.37
CA LEU A 228 -0.40 6.31 -9.07
C LEU A 228 -1.52 5.87 -9.99
N LEU A 229 -1.17 5.58 -11.23
CA LEU A 229 -2.06 5.11 -12.28
C LEU A 229 -1.68 3.68 -12.61
N GLY A 230 -2.51 2.74 -12.21
CA GLY A 230 -2.51 1.34 -12.60
C GLY A 230 -3.86 1.02 -13.23
N ASP A 231 -4.46 -0.11 -12.90
CA ASP A 231 -5.85 -0.42 -13.26
C ASP A 231 -6.83 0.54 -12.60
N GLU A 232 -6.49 0.96 -11.39
CA GLU A 232 -7.21 2.00 -10.66
C GLU A 232 -6.26 3.13 -10.27
N LYS A 233 -6.84 4.33 -10.10
CA LYS A 233 -6.10 5.51 -9.68
C LYS A 233 -6.01 5.56 -8.17
N ILE A 234 -4.79 5.55 -7.62
CA ILE A 234 -4.55 5.66 -6.19
C ILE A 234 -3.96 7.03 -5.87
N ILE A 235 -4.57 7.73 -4.92
CA ILE A 235 -4.17 9.08 -4.53
C ILE A 235 -3.52 9.06 -3.15
N PHE A 236 -2.30 9.56 -3.10
CA PHE A 236 -1.53 9.69 -1.87
C PHE A 236 -1.31 11.15 -1.50
N LYS A 237 -1.20 11.42 -0.22
CA LYS A 237 -0.70 12.68 0.34
C LYS A 237 0.62 12.45 1.04
N LYS A 238 1.54 13.41 0.91
CA LYS A 238 2.85 13.34 1.57
C LYS A 238 2.66 13.42 3.08
N ALA A 239 3.17 12.41 3.79
CA ALA A 239 3.17 12.42 5.24
C ALA A 239 4.13 13.51 5.75
N LEU A 240 3.65 14.34 6.66
CA LEU A 240 4.52 15.28 7.38
C LEU A 240 5.46 14.45 8.26
N LYS A 241 6.76 14.74 8.23
CA LYS A 241 7.67 14.24 9.25
C LYS A 241 7.13 14.71 10.60
N LYS A 242 6.65 13.81 11.46
CA LYS A 242 6.51 14.16 12.87
C LYS A 242 7.90 14.57 13.34
N SER A 243 8.07 15.81 13.80
CA SER A 243 9.23 16.16 14.61
C SER A 243 9.32 15.12 15.71
N PRO A 244 10.50 14.58 16.04
CA PRO A 244 10.64 13.80 17.24
C PRO A 244 10.20 14.72 18.37
N SER A 245 9.05 14.40 19.00
CA SER A 245 8.67 15.02 20.25
C SER A 245 9.80 14.69 21.22
N SER A 246 10.57 15.71 21.58
CA SER A 246 11.48 15.66 22.71
C SER A 246 10.68 15.18 23.92
N VAL A 247 10.96 13.96 24.34
CA VAL A 247 10.62 13.46 25.68
C VAL A 247 11.80 13.75 26.55
#